data_c14332def92983be05b7366bc107aa19
#
_entry.id   c14332def92983be05b7366bc107aa19
#
_cell.length_a   1.000
_cell.length_b   1.000
_cell.length_c   1.000
_cell.angle_alpha   90.00
_cell.angle_beta   90.00
_cell.angle_gamma   90.00
#
_symmetry.space_group_name_H-M   'P 1'
#
loop_
_entity.id
_entity.type
_entity.pdbx_description
1 polymer ?
#
loop_
_entity_poly.entity_id
_entity_poly.type
_entity_poly.pdbx_seq_one_letter_code
_entity_poly.pdbx_strand_id
1 'polypeptide(L)'
;MLKTIPIFFSSFLFFTLHASEQLIVVLSPELNSSAATMQRYEKHTAWEKIGEKIPVTLGRSGLGYASGKTPLKNEGDGRSPAGVFRISSAFGYDEHPNGLMPYYYADDKLICVDDVEDSRYNTFAFLDPRNLPKSFETMRRNDEVYRNGAVIGYNTAGEKGRGSCIFIHLNHSDHRPTSGCTAMEEAPLKELIGWLDPQKNPQILQIPMSDCAEYQKEFEGIKCE
;
A
#
# COMPACT_ATOMS: atom_id res chain seq x y z
N MET A 1 -4.87 -31.15 -65.79
CA MET A 1 -4.10 -31.49 -64.57
C MET A 1 -4.11 -30.28 -63.64
N LEU A 2 -5.03 -30.24 -62.67
CA LEU A 2 -5.06 -29.19 -61.65
C LEU A 2 -4.09 -29.57 -60.52
N LYS A 3 -3.10 -28.70 -60.25
CA LYS A 3 -2.19 -28.83 -59.12
C LYS A 3 -2.84 -28.19 -57.87
N THR A 4 -3.21 -29.03 -56.89
CA THR A 4 -3.65 -28.57 -55.56
C THR A 4 -2.43 -28.13 -54.74
N ILE A 5 -2.44 -26.88 -54.30
CA ILE A 5 -1.43 -26.33 -53.39
C ILE A 5 -1.93 -26.55 -51.96
N PRO A 6 -1.16 -27.23 -51.07
CA PRO A 6 -1.56 -27.38 -49.69
C PRO A 6 -1.40 -26.05 -48.96
N ILE A 7 -2.48 -25.57 -48.31
CA ILE A 7 -2.46 -24.43 -47.39
C ILE A 7 -2.00 -24.96 -46.02
N PHE A 8 -0.78 -24.57 -45.64
CA PHE A 8 -0.29 -24.79 -44.26
C PHE A 8 -0.93 -23.77 -43.32
N PHE A 9 -1.85 -24.22 -42.48
CA PHE A 9 -2.34 -23.43 -41.35
C PHE A 9 -1.27 -23.46 -40.25
N SER A 10 -0.50 -22.36 -40.11
CA SER A 10 0.41 -22.15 -38.99
C SER A 10 -0.44 -21.69 -37.78
N SER A 11 -0.69 -22.57 -36.83
CA SER A 11 -1.30 -22.20 -35.55
C SER A 11 -0.30 -21.39 -34.72
N PHE A 12 -0.44 -20.08 -34.72
CA PHE A 12 0.25 -19.24 -33.74
C PHE A 12 -0.37 -19.48 -32.36
N LEU A 13 0.32 -20.21 -31.50
CA LEU A 13 0.02 -20.23 -30.06
C LEU A 13 0.37 -18.85 -29.50
N PHE A 14 -0.64 -18.05 -29.24
CA PHE A 14 -0.48 -16.85 -28.41
C PHE A 14 -0.28 -17.29 -26.96
N PHE A 15 0.96 -17.34 -26.49
CA PHE A 15 1.26 -17.36 -25.08
C PHE A 15 0.86 -15.99 -24.54
N THR A 16 -0.27 -15.91 -23.84
CA THR A 16 -0.57 -14.76 -22.98
C THR A 16 0.41 -14.82 -21.82
N LEU A 17 1.48 -14.00 -21.90
CA LEU A 17 2.27 -13.70 -20.71
C LEU A 17 1.32 -13.03 -19.70
N HIS A 18 0.85 -13.78 -18.71
CA HIS A 18 0.23 -13.18 -17.55
C HIS A 18 1.34 -12.43 -16.81
N ALA A 19 1.23 -11.10 -16.74
CA ALA A 19 2.11 -10.31 -15.91
C ALA A 19 1.98 -10.84 -14.47
N SER A 20 3.11 -11.07 -13.79
CA SER A 20 3.07 -11.45 -12.38
C SER A 20 2.39 -10.34 -11.57
N GLU A 21 1.67 -10.71 -10.51
CA GLU A 21 1.03 -9.76 -9.60
C GLU A 21 1.78 -9.72 -8.26
N GLN A 22 1.74 -8.60 -7.56
CA GLN A 22 2.36 -8.44 -6.24
C GLN A 22 1.30 -8.16 -5.17
N LEU A 23 1.39 -8.89 -4.06
CA LEU A 23 0.51 -8.72 -2.91
C LEU A 23 1.31 -8.65 -1.62
N ILE A 24 1.04 -7.63 -0.82
CA ILE A 24 1.48 -7.50 0.56
C ILE A 24 0.31 -7.94 1.43
N VAL A 25 0.50 -8.93 2.29
CA VAL A 25 -0.52 -9.36 3.26
C VAL A 25 -0.10 -8.94 4.65
N VAL A 26 -0.90 -8.11 5.30
CA VAL A 26 -0.72 -7.67 6.69
C VAL A 26 -1.80 -8.32 7.54
N LEU A 27 -1.39 -9.18 8.46
CA LEU A 27 -2.28 -9.88 9.38
C LEU A 27 -2.11 -9.35 10.79
N SER A 28 -3.15 -8.75 11.33
CA SER A 28 -3.25 -8.39 12.74
C SER A 28 -3.85 -9.54 13.54
N PRO A 29 -3.29 -9.91 14.72
CA PRO A 29 -3.88 -10.97 15.57
C PRO A 29 -5.35 -10.69 15.87
N GLU A 30 -5.67 -9.44 16.17
CA GLU A 30 -7.01 -8.96 16.51
C GLU A 30 -7.28 -7.60 15.86
N LEU A 31 -8.55 -7.27 15.68
CA LEU A 31 -8.97 -6.01 15.05
C LEU A 31 -8.39 -4.76 15.73
N ASN A 32 -8.26 -4.77 17.06
CA ASN A 32 -7.77 -3.64 17.85
C ASN A 32 -6.26 -3.71 18.16
N SER A 33 -5.53 -4.69 17.63
CA SER A 33 -4.09 -4.79 17.81
C SER A 33 -3.35 -3.78 16.94
N SER A 34 -2.41 -3.04 17.53
CA SER A 34 -1.45 -2.21 16.80
C SER A 34 -0.22 -2.99 16.29
N ALA A 35 -0.02 -4.22 16.76
CA ALA A 35 1.02 -5.12 16.25
C ALA A 35 0.45 -6.03 15.17
N ALA A 36 1.20 -6.23 14.10
CA ALA A 36 0.82 -7.13 13.01
C ALA A 36 2.07 -7.74 12.36
N THR A 37 1.86 -8.68 11.46
CA THR A 37 2.91 -9.24 10.60
C THR A 37 2.59 -8.99 9.14
N MET A 38 3.62 -8.73 8.34
CA MET A 38 3.55 -8.55 6.91
C MET A 38 4.24 -9.70 6.19
N GLN A 39 3.65 -10.19 5.11
CA GLN A 39 4.25 -11.16 4.20
C GLN A 39 4.05 -10.70 2.77
N ARG A 40 5.12 -10.76 1.96
CA ARG A 40 5.05 -10.50 0.51
C ARG A 40 4.68 -11.78 -0.23
N TYR A 41 3.96 -11.61 -1.33
CA TYR A 41 3.59 -12.66 -2.28
C TYR A 41 3.75 -12.17 -3.71
N GLU A 42 4.16 -13.06 -4.60
CA GLU A 42 4.05 -12.87 -6.05
C GLU A 42 3.19 -13.98 -6.65
N LYS A 43 2.44 -13.64 -7.70
CA LYS A 43 1.63 -14.57 -8.44
C LYS A 43 2.14 -14.69 -9.87
N HIS A 44 2.49 -15.90 -10.24
CA HIS A 44 2.70 -16.30 -11.64
C HIS A 44 1.52 -17.16 -12.11
N THR A 45 1.38 -18.36 -11.56
CA THR A 45 0.21 -19.25 -11.70
C THR A 45 -0.59 -19.33 -10.39
N ALA A 46 0.08 -19.24 -9.26
CA ALA A 46 -0.47 -19.20 -7.91
C ALA A 46 0.29 -18.16 -7.07
N TRP A 47 -0.29 -17.74 -5.93
CA TRP A 47 0.38 -16.86 -4.98
C TRP A 47 1.46 -17.61 -4.20
N GLU A 48 2.69 -17.17 -4.29
CA GLU A 48 3.86 -17.74 -3.63
C GLU A 48 4.48 -16.72 -2.66
N LYS A 49 4.89 -17.19 -1.48
CA LYS A 49 5.57 -16.34 -0.47
C LYS A 49 6.91 -15.86 -0.99
N ILE A 50 7.20 -14.57 -0.77
CA ILE A 50 8.49 -13.92 -1.07
C ILE A 50 9.12 -13.42 0.22
N GLY A 51 10.31 -13.93 0.55
CA GLY A 51 11.06 -13.56 1.75
C GLY A 51 10.39 -14.00 3.06
N GLU A 52 10.88 -13.44 4.15
CA GLU A 52 10.42 -13.74 5.50
C GLU A 52 9.27 -12.83 5.95
N LYS A 53 8.55 -13.25 7.00
CA LYS A 53 7.58 -12.40 7.68
C LYS A 53 8.26 -11.21 8.35
N ILE A 54 7.66 -10.05 8.24
CA ILE A 54 8.17 -8.78 8.75
C ILE A 54 7.22 -8.29 9.85
N PRO A 55 7.70 -8.03 11.08
CA PRO A 55 6.91 -7.34 12.09
C PRO A 55 6.56 -5.92 11.61
N VAL A 56 5.30 -5.51 11.80
CA VAL A 56 4.83 -4.16 11.46
C VAL A 56 3.99 -3.58 12.57
N THR A 57 3.95 -2.25 12.62
CA THR A 57 3.16 -1.48 13.58
C THR A 57 2.02 -0.79 12.86
N LEU A 58 0.80 -0.96 13.34
CA LEU A 58 -0.42 -0.35 12.81
C LEU A 58 -0.84 0.88 13.62
N GLY A 59 -1.99 1.43 13.27
CA GLY A 59 -2.64 2.49 14.03
C GLY A 59 -2.86 2.12 15.49
N ARG A 60 -2.77 3.11 16.39
CA ARG A 60 -2.92 2.92 17.86
C ARG A 60 -4.24 2.26 18.29
N SER A 61 -5.26 2.34 17.44
CA SER A 61 -6.57 1.71 17.67
C SER A 61 -6.77 0.44 16.80
N GLY A 62 -5.71 -0.10 16.20
CA GLY A 62 -5.74 -1.28 15.33
C GLY A 62 -6.27 -0.97 13.92
N LEU A 63 -7.19 -1.80 13.44
CA LEU A 63 -7.77 -1.74 12.10
C LEU A 63 -9.18 -1.16 12.11
N GLY A 64 -9.55 -0.47 11.01
CA GLY A 64 -10.92 -0.04 10.71
C GLY A 64 -11.26 -0.37 9.27
N TYR A 65 -12.42 -0.94 9.02
CA TYR A 65 -12.83 -1.40 7.70
C TYR A 65 -13.06 -0.24 6.72
N ALA A 66 -12.59 -0.40 5.50
CA ALA A 66 -12.86 0.57 4.44
C ALA A 66 -14.36 0.60 4.10
N SER A 67 -15.03 -0.55 4.15
CA SER A 67 -16.48 -0.69 3.91
C SER A 67 -17.00 -2.02 4.45
N GLY A 68 -18.32 -2.17 4.46
CA GLY A 68 -19.01 -3.45 4.64
C GLY A 68 -19.05 -4.02 6.07
N LYS A 69 -18.07 -3.69 6.91
CA LYS A 69 -17.96 -4.18 8.30
C LYS A 69 -17.73 -3.00 9.26
N THR A 70 -17.86 -3.26 10.57
CA THR A 70 -17.60 -2.25 11.61
C THR A 70 -16.48 -2.70 12.54
N PRO A 71 -15.70 -1.74 13.13
CA PRO A 71 -15.82 -0.28 12.96
C PRO A 71 -15.33 0.17 11.57
N LEU A 72 -15.98 1.17 11.00
CA LEU A 72 -15.51 1.81 9.78
C LEU A 72 -14.28 2.68 10.09
N LYS A 73 -13.34 2.74 9.13
CA LYS A 73 -12.22 3.68 9.18
C LYS A 73 -12.74 5.11 8.98
N ASN A 74 -12.34 6.02 9.87
CA ASN A 74 -12.66 7.43 9.82
C ASN A 74 -11.41 8.29 10.05
N GLU A 75 -11.52 9.59 9.70
CA GLU A 75 -10.45 10.55 9.97
C GLU A 75 -10.19 10.67 11.48
N GLY A 76 -8.91 10.69 11.88
CA GLY A 76 -8.49 10.87 13.27
C GLY A 76 -8.75 9.72 14.23
N ASP A 77 -9.33 8.58 13.79
CA ASP A 77 -9.69 7.43 14.64
C ASP A 77 -8.49 6.60 15.14
N GLY A 78 -7.30 6.86 14.60
CA GLY A 78 -6.09 6.12 14.93
C GLY A 78 -6.08 4.67 14.42
N ARG A 79 -6.88 4.33 13.41
CA ARG A 79 -6.97 3.00 12.82
C ARG A 79 -6.30 2.96 11.46
N SER A 80 -5.58 1.89 11.16
CA SER A 80 -5.14 1.58 9.80
C SER A 80 -6.32 0.99 9.01
N PRO A 81 -6.46 1.27 7.70
CA PRO A 81 -7.59 0.75 6.93
C PRO A 81 -7.49 -0.77 6.74
N ALA A 82 -8.60 -1.47 6.98
CA ALA A 82 -8.75 -2.89 6.68
C ALA A 82 -9.43 -3.08 5.32
N GLY A 83 -8.83 -3.92 4.47
CA GLY A 83 -9.29 -4.20 3.10
C GLY A 83 -8.14 -4.41 2.15
N VAL A 84 -8.44 -4.37 0.84
CA VAL A 84 -7.47 -4.48 -0.26
C VAL A 84 -7.29 -3.10 -0.88
N PHE A 85 -6.03 -2.65 -1.01
CA PHE A 85 -5.69 -1.34 -1.57
C PHE A 85 -4.51 -1.47 -2.54
N ARG A 86 -4.48 -0.64 -3.58
CA ARG A 86 -3.31 -0.53 -4.45
C ARG A 86 -2.18 0.22 -3.74
N ILE A 87 -0.94 -0.16 -4.03
CA ILE A 87 0.22 0.69 -3.74
C ILE A 87 0.43 1.55 -4.98
N SER A 88 0.24 2.87 -4.84
CA SER A 88 0.20 3.78 -6.00
C SER A 88 1.54 4.41 -6.33
N SER A 89 2.36 4.68 -5.31
CA SER A 89 3.64 5.37 -5.44
C SER A 89 4.52 5.14 -4.22
N ALA A 90 5.78 5.49 -4.35
CA ALA A 90 6.73 5.62 -3.25
C ALA A 90 7.04 7.10 -3.00
N PHE A 91 7.63 7.40 -1.86
CA PHE A 91 8.14 8.71 -1.51
C PHE A 91 9.33 8.62 -0.57
N GLY A 92 10.10 9.67 -0.44
CA GLY A 92 11.22 9.72 0.50
C GLY A 92 12.13 10.92 0.28
N TYR A 93 13.28 10.90 0.96
CA TYR A 93 14.22 12.03 0.99
C TYR A 93 15.36 11.90 -0.02
N ASP A 94 15.44 10.79 -0.77
CA ASP A 94 16.43 10.61 -1.82
C ASP A 94 15.94 11.24 -3.14
N GLU A 95 16.78 12.03 -3.79
CA GLU A 95 16.46 12.59 -5.12
C GLU A 95 16.49 11.52 -6.22
N HIS A 96 17.24 10.45 -6.01
CA HIS A 96 17.43 9.35 -6.95
C HIS A 96 17.13 8.00 -6.27
N PRO A 97 15.85 7.67 -6.03
CA PRO A 97 15.49 6.46 -5.32
C PRO A 97 15.78 5.19 -6.13
N ASN A 98 16.13 4.12 -5.42
CA ASN A 98 16.15 2.78 -5.99
C ASN A 98 14.73 2.21 -5.96
N GLY A 99 14.13 1.97 -7.14
CA GLY A 99 12.80 1.38 -7.25
C GLY A 99 12.14 1.72 -8.58
N LEU A 100 11.08 0.98 -8.92
CA LEU A 100 10.34 1.14 -10.17
C LEU A 100 9.06 1.96 -9.99
N MET A 101 8.60 2.15 -8.74
CA MET A 101 7.35 2.88 -8.45
C MET A 101 7.44 4.35 -8.84
N PRO A 102 6.34 4.98 -9.30
CA PRO A 102 6.24 6.44 -9.32
C PRO A 102 6.68 7.01 -7.98
N TYR A 103 7.48 8.07 -7.98
CA TYR A 103 8.13 8.54 -6.77
C TYR A 103 7.93 10.04 -6.54
N TYR A 104 7.67 10.39 -5.29
CA TYR A 104 7.61 11.77 -4.82
C TYR A 104 8.83 12.06 -3.95
N TYR A 105 9.70 12.95 -4.41
CA TYR A 105 10.77 13.50 -3.59
C TYR A 105 10.17 14.41 -2.51
N ALA A 106 10.34 14.02 -1.26
CA ALA A 106 9.81 14.76 -0.12
C ALA A 106 10.80 15.86 0.29
N ASP A 107 10.71 17.00 -0.39
CA ASP A 107 11.36 18.26 0.01
C ASP A 107 10.54 18.99 1.10
N ASP A 108 10.99 20.17 1.49
CA ASP A 108 10.33 20.99 2.51
C ASP A 108 8.95 21.54 2.08
N LYS A 109 8.57 21.36 0.80
CA LYS A 109 7.32 21.87 0.23
C LYS A 109 6.28 20.78 -0.01
N LEU A 110 6.70 19.52 -0.08
CA LEU A 110 5.75 18.41 -0.28
C LEU A 110 4.92 18.20 0.97
N ILE A 111 3.60 18.21 0.81
CA ILE A 111 2.63 17.97 1.87
C ILE A 111 1.63 16.90 1.44
N CYS A 112 1.02 16.21 2.40
CA CYS A 112 -0.22 15.47 2.20
C CYS A 112 -1.37 16.24 2.86
N VAL A 113 -2.42 16.54 2.11
CA VAL A 113 -3.55 17.35 2.60
C VAL A 113 -4.53 16.46 3.35
N ASP A 114 -4.70 16.72 4.64
CA ASP A 114 -5.64 16.04 5.54
C ASP A 114 -6.82 16.94 5.97
N ASP A 115 -6.92 18.16 5.40
CA ASP A 115 -8.05 19.06 5.58
C ASP A 115 -9.27 18.53 4.80
N VAL A 116 -10.28 18.05 5.52
CA VAL A 116 -11.50 17.47 4.96
C VAL A 116 -12.34 18.47 4.14
N GLU A 117 -12.09 19.78 4.28
CA GLU A 117 -12.79 20.82 3.53
C GLU A 117 -11.99 21.29 2.29
N ASP A 118 -10.73 20.90 2.16
CA ASP A 118 -9.92 21.23 0.99
C ASP A 118 -10.23 20.28 -0.17
N SER A 119 -10.32 20.79 -1.39
CA SER A 119 -10.57 19.98 -2.59
C SER A 119 -9.43 18.99 -2.91
N ARG A 120 -8.26 19.19 -2.30
CA ARG A 120 -7.08 18.30 -2.41
C ARG A 120 -7.01 17.26 -1.29
N TYR A 121 -8.08 17.11 -0.48
CA TYR A 121 -8.10 16.15 0.62
C TYR A 121 -7.61 14.75 0.18
N ASN A 122 -6.73 14.16 0.99
CA ASN A 122 -6.08 12.87 0.73
C ASN A 122 -5.19 12.83 -0.53
N THR A 123 -4.56 13.95 -0.90
CA THR A 123 -3.60 14.00 -2.00
C THR A 123 -2.29 14.67 -1.60
N PHE A 124 -1.22 14.33 -2.30
CA PHE A 124 0.01 15.12 -2.24
C PHE A 124 -0.18 16.45 -2.96
N ALA A 125 0.37 17.50 -2.38
CA ALA A 125 0.41 18.85 -2.94
C ALA A 125 1.73 19.53 -2.57
N PHE A 126 2.04 20.63 -3.23
CA PHE A 126 3.14 21.49 -2.83
C PHE A 126 2.62 22.71 -2.07
N LEU A 127 3.33 23.09 -1.01
CA LEU A 127 3.03 24.29 -0.23
C LEU A 127 2.99 25.53 -1.14
N ASP A 128 1.84 26.16 -1.21
CA ASP A 128 1.65 27.49 -1.79
C ASP A 128 1.13 28.43 -0.69
N PRO A 129 1.91 29.43 -0.24
CA PRO A 129 1.48 30.36 0.81
C PRO A 129 0.18 31.12 0.51
N ARG A 130 -0.21 31.19 -0.77
CA ARG A 130 -1.44 31.87 -1.21
C ARG A 130 -2.67 30.94 -1.16
N ASN A 131 -2.46 29.63 -1.00
CA ASN A 131 -3.51 28.62 -1.00
C ASN A 131 -3.16 27.45 -0.06
N LEU A 132 -2.96 27.78 1.23
CA LEU A 132 -2.67 26.79 2.26
C LEU A 132 -3.95 26.09 2.71
N PRO A 133 -3.96 24.72 2.79
CA PRO A 133 -5.00 24.02 3.49
C PRO A 133 -4.93 24.34 4.99
N LYS A 134 -6.03 24.18 5.72
CA LYS A 134 -6.07 24.42 7.18
C LYS A 134 -5.31 23.35 7.96
N SER A 135 -5.21 22.13 7.39
CA SER A 135 -4.50 21.01 7.97
C SER A 135 -3.78 20.22 6.88
N PHE A 136 -2.55 19.76 7.18
CA PHE A 136 -1.74 18.94 6.29
C PHE A 136 -0.58 18.31 7.05
N GLU A 137 -0.08 17.20 6.53
CA GLU A 137 1.17 16.60 6.97
C GLU A 137 2.34 17.07 6.09
N THR A 138 3.43 17.58 6.70
CA THR A 138 4.68 17.81 5.98
C THR A 138 5.35 16.48 5.69
N MET A 139 5.73 16.25 4.42
CA MET A 139 6.33 14.98 4.04
C MET A 139 7.82 14.90 4.42
N ARG A 140 8.51 16.03 4.57
CA ARG A 140 9.85 16.08 5.15
C ARG A 140 9.76 16.41 6.63
N ARG A 141 9.89 15.38 7.46
CA ARG A 141 9.69 15.44 8.92
C ARG A 141 11.03 15.42 9.66
N ASN A 142 11.09 16.08 10.82
CA ASN A 142 12.26 16.06 11.69
C ASN A 142 12.51 14.71 12.38
N ASP A 143 11.46 13.89 12.53
CA ASP A 143 11.55 12.54 13.11
C ASP A 143 11.92 11.47 12.07
N GLU A 144 12.11 11.87 10.82
CA GLU A 144 12.55 11.07 9.67
C GLU A 144 11.69 9.84 9.33
N VAL A 145 10.51 9.68 9.94
CA VAL A 145 9.66 8.50 9.69
C VAL A 145 9.21 8.40 8.24
N TYR A 146 9.21 9.51 7.49
CA TYR A 146 8.87 9.58 6.06
C TYR A 146 10.11 9.61 5.13
N ARG A 147 11.31 9.27 5.67
CA ARG A 147 12.53 9.19 4.85
C ARG A 147 12.43 8.17 3.72
N ASN A 148 11.64 7.12 3.91
CA ASN A 148 11.23 6.16 2.91
C ASN A 148 9.78 5.76 3.18
N GLY A 149 8.99 5.61 2.12
CA GLY A 149 7.62 5.16 2.26
C GLY A 149 6.93 4.81 0.96
N ALA A 150 5.75 4.24 1.08
CA ALA A 150 4.85 3.92 -0.04
C ALA A 150 3.42 4.35 0.30
N VAL A 151 2.69 4.82 -0.70
CA VAL A 151 1.32 5.30 -0.55
C VAL A 151 0.34 4.14 -0.67
N ILE A 152 -0.44 3.92 0.38
CA ILE A 152 -1.58 2.99 0.35
C ILE A 152 -2.78 3.75 -0.25
N GLY A 153 -3.29 3.27 -1.38
CA GLY A 153 -4.38 3.88 -2.13
C GLY A 153 -5.75 3.72 -1.43
N TYR A 154 -5.82 4.09 -0.17
CA TYR A 154 -7.05 4.16 0.61
C TYR A 154 -7.77 5.49 0.36
N ASN A 155 -9.10 5.46 0.30
CA ASN A 155 -9.96 6.65 0.11
C ASN A 155 -9.53 7.55 -1.06
N THR A 156 -9.17 6.96 -2.20
CA THR A 156 -8.66 7.68 -3.38
C THR A 156 -9.71 8.62 -4.01
N ALA A 157 -11.00 8.42 -3.70
CA ALA A 157 -12.08 9.34 -4.09
C ALA A 157 -12.12 10.61 -3.23
N GLY A 158 -11.34 10.69 -2.14
CA GLY A 158 -11.33 11.84 -1.23
C GLY A 158 -12.65 12.03 -0.49
N GLU A 159 -13.33 10.93 -0.13
CA GLU A 159 -14.57 11.00 0.66
C GLU A 159 -14.26 11.65 2.01
N LYS A 160 -14.97 12.76 2.30
CA LYS A 160 -14.75 13.57 3.49
C LYS A 160 -14.90 12.76 4.79
N GLY A 161 -13.91 12.89 5.67
CA GLY A 161 -13.93 12.26 6.98
C GLY A 161 -13.70 10.75 6.99
N ARG A 162 -13.37 10.14 5.84
CA ARG A 162 -13.09 8.69 5.77
C ARG A 162 -11.64 8.34 6.08
N GLY A 163 -10.77 9.31 6.21
CA GLY A 163 -9.34 9.14 6.47
C GLY A 163 -8.48 9.52 5.29
N SER A 164 -7.28 10.00 5.57
CA SER A 164 -6.35 10.54 4.60
C SER A 164 -4.91 10.18 4.93
N CYS A 165 -4.00 10.36 3.95
CA CYS A 165 -2.55 10.29 4.14
C CYS A 165 -2.10 8.95 4.75
N ILE A 166 -2.55 7.84 4.15
CA ILE A 166 -2.25 6.49 4.63
C ILE A 166 -1.05 5.92 3.89
N PHE A 167 0.00 5.58 4.65
CA PHE A 167 1.30 5.19 4.12
C PHE A 167 1.83 3.90 4.75
N ILE A 168 2.80 3.28 4.07
CA ILE A 168 3.80 2.41 4.69
C ILE A 168 5.04 3.28 4.91
N HIS A 169 5.59 3.33 6.13
CA HIS A 169 6.73 4.19 6.47
C HIS A 169 7.62 3.59 7.56
N LEU A 170 8.67 4.29 7.98
CA LEU A 170 9.57 3.85 9.03
C LEU A 170 8.89 3.89 10.40
N ASN A 171 9.24 2.94 11.28
CA ASN A 171 8.87 3.02 12.68
C ASN A 171 9.38 4.33 13.32
N HIS A 172 8.63 4.83 14.28
CA HIS A 172 9.20 5.80 15.23
C HIS A 172 10.32 5.15 16.03
N SER A 173 11.28 5.94 16.49
CA SER A 173 12.43 5.46 17.29
C SER A 173 12.03 4.77 18.60
N ASP A 174 10.87 5.10 19.13
CA ASP A 174 10.27 4.48 20.33
C ASP A 174 9.25 3.36 20.01
N HIS A 175 9.12 2.98 18.73
CA HIS A 175 8.21 1.96 18.21
C HIS A 175 6.73 2.15 18.63
N ARG A 176 6.34 3.39 18.96
CA ARG A 176 4.93 3.69 19.26
C ARG A 176 4.01 3.42 18.08
N PRO A 177 2.74 3.05 18.31
CA PRO A 177 1.75 2.88 17.28
C PRO A 177 1.52 4.16 16.44
N THR A 178 1.12 3.97 15.18
CA THR A 178 0.87 5.06 14.24
C THR A 178 -0.50 5.74 14.47
N SER A 179 -0.80 6.76 13.70
CA SER A 179 -2.13 7.37 13.65
C SER A 179 -3.08 6.72 12.64
N GLY A 180 -2.58 5.72 11.88
CA GLY A 180 -3.36 5.01 10.86
C GLY A 180 -2.51 4.39 9.75
N CYS A 181 -1.26 4.78 9.64
CA CYS A 181 -0.29 4.19 8.71
C CYS A 181 0.15 2.79 9.16
N THR A 182 0.93 2.12 8.31
CA THR A 182 1.63 0.88 8.63
C THR A 182 3.12 1.18 8.70
N ALA A 183 3.77 0.90 9.82
CA ALA A 183 5.18 1.22 10.02
C ALA A 183 6.04 -0.04 10.20
N MET A 184 7.31 0.05 9.79
CA MET A 184 8.27 -1.05 9.90
C MET A 184 9.71 -0.55 10.00
N GLU A 185 10.63 -1.48 10.23
CA GLU A 185 12.06 -1.20 10.25
C GLU A 185 12.61 -0.78 8.88
N GLU A 186 13.71 -0.04 8.89
CA GLU A 186 14.29 0.56 7.68
C GLU A 186 14.75 -0.46 6.64
N ALA A 187 15.47 -1.51 7.06
CA ALA A 187 16.01 -2.48 6.13
C ALA A 187 14.90 -3.22 5.36
N PRO A 188 13.87 -3.80 6.01
CA PRO A 188 12.77 -4.42 5.30
C PRO A 188 11.90 -3.44 4.49
N LEU A 189 11.79 -2.16 4.91
CA LEU A 189 11.07 -1.16 4.12
C LEU A 189 11.80 -0.82 2.81
N LYS A 190 13.12 -0.67 2.84
CA LYS A 190 13.93 -0.45 1.64
C LYS A 190 13.83 -1.64 0.68
N GLU A 191 13.87 -2.85 1.22
CA GLU A 191 13.68 -4.08 0.43
C GLU A 191 12.29 -4.14 -0.19
N LEU A 192 11.25 -3.79 0.57
CA LEU A 192 9.87 -3.73 0.09
C LEU A 192 9.73 -2.73 -1.06
N ILE A 193 10.22 -1.49 -0.90
CA ILE A 193 10.13 -0.45 -1.94
C ILE A 193 10.89 -0.86 -3.21
N GLY A 194 12.07 -1.47 -3.06
CA GLY A 194 12.85 -1.97 -4.19
C GLY A 194 12.20 -3.16 -4.92
N TRP A 195 11.37 -3.95 -4.22
CA TRP A 195 10.64 -5.08 -4.79
C TRP A 195 9.36 -4.64 -5.54
N LEU A 196 8.71 -3.54 -5.12
CA LEU A 196 7.48 -3.06 -5.74
C LEU A 196 7.68 -2.67 -7.22
N ASP A 197 6.80 -3.19 -8.08
CA ASP A 197 6.80 -2.95 -9.52
C ASP A 197 5.39 -2.51 -9.97
N PRO A 198 5.21 -1.30 -10.53
CA PRO A 198 3.91 -0.81 -10.94
C PRO A 198 3.28 -1.65 -12.07
N GLN A 199 4.09 -2.38 -12.85
CA GLN A 199 3.61 -3.29 -13.90
C GLN A 199 3.01 -4.59 -13.33
N LYS A 200 3.33 -4.92 -12.07
CA LYS A 200 2.81 -6.09 -11.36
C LYS A 200 1.59 -5.79 -10.50
N ASN A 201 0.93 -4.65 -10.73
CA ASN A 201 -0.27 -4.23 -10.00
C ASN A 201 -0.16 -4.43 -8.48
N PRO A 202 0.83 -3.82 -7.79
CA PRO A 202 1.08 -4.08 -6.39
C PRO A 202 -0.10 -3.68 -5.51
N GLN A 203 -0.50 -4.60 -4.63
CA GLN A 203 -1.62 -4.42 -3.70
C GLN A 203 -1.19 -4.73 -2.27
N ILE A 204 -1.92 -4.18 -1.31
CA ILE A 204 -1.83 -4.53 0.09
C ILE A 204 -3.21 -4.99 0.59
N LEU A 205 -3.23 -6.15 1.22
CA LEU A 205 -4.34 -6.69 1.98
C LEU A 205 -4.01 -6.52 3.47
N GLN A 206 -4.74 -5.66 4.19
CA GLN A 206 -4.61 -5.47 5.63
C GLN A 206 -5.89 -5.92 6.32
N ILE A 207 -5.80 -6.94 7.18
CA ILE A 207 -6.98 -7.53 7.81
C ILE A 207 -6.65 -8.11 9.19
N PRO A 208 -7.64 -8.26 10.09
CA PRO A 208 -7.50 -9.12 11.25
C PRO A 208 -7.43 -10.60 10.79
N MET A 209 -6.72 -11.42 11.54
CA MET A 209 -6.55 -12.84 11.24
C MET A 209 -7.90 -13.58 11.12
N SER A 210 -8.91 -13.15 11.88
CA SER A 210 -10.28 -13.70 11.80
C SER A 210 -10.90 -13.62 10.42
N ASP A 211 -10.51 -12.65 9.61
CA ASP A 211 -11.08 -12.41 8.28
C ASP A 211 -10.31 -13.13 7.16
N CYS A 212 -9.12 -13.65 7.46
CA CYS A 212 -8.21 -14.18 6.44
C CYS A 212 -8.83 -15.27 5.57
N ALA A 213 -9.63 -16.17 6.14
CA ALA A 213 -10.29 -17.24 5.39
C ALA A 213 -11.28 -16.75 4.30
N GLU A 214 -11.85 -15.56 4.49
CA GLU A 214 -12.72 -14.91 3.51
C GLU A 214 -11.90 -14.49 2.28
N TYR A 215 -10.72 -13.92 2.49
CA TYR A 215 -9.84 -13.44 1.43
C TYR A 215 -9.04 -14.54 0.72
N GLN A 216 -8.90 -15.72 1.33
CA GLN A 216 -8.29 -16.88 0.66
C GLN A 216 -9.07 -17.35 -0.57
N LYS A 217 -10.35 -16.98 -0.70
CA LYS A 217 -11.15 -17.27 -1.89
C LYS A 217 -10.73 -16.42 -3.09
N GLU A 218 -10.32 -15.18 -2.83
CA GLU A 218 -9.85 -14.23 -3.84
C GLU A 218 -8.36 -14.39 -4.12
N PHE A 219 -7.57 -14.60 -3.05
CA PHE A 219 -6.12 -14.73 -3.09
C PHE A 219 -5.70 -16.15 -2.74
N GLU A 220 -6.04 -17.11 -3.62
CA GLU A 220 -5.73 -18.52 -3.40
C GLU A 220 -4.22 -18.74 -3.22
N GLY A 221 -3.84 -19.36 -2.09
CA GLY A 221 -2.43 -19.63 -1.72
C GLY A 221 -1.87 -18.75 -0.60
N ILE A 222 -2.52 -17.63 -0.24
CA ILE A 222 -2.09 -16.88 0.95
C ILE A 222 -2.28 -17.71 2.22
N LYS A 223 -1.44 -17.45 3.23
CA LYS A 223 -1.46 -18.18 4.51
C LYS A 223 -2.00 -17.29 5.63
N CYS A 224 -2.89 -17.86 6.46
CA CYS A 224 -3.53 -17.23 7.61
C CYS A 224 -2.83 -17.64 8.94
N GLU A 225 -1.51 -17.51 8.98
CA GLU A 225 -0.70 -17.96 10.13
C GLU A 225 0.41 -16.94 10.47
#